data_507c27f7eeda41bb07e809111b15dad6
#
_entry.id   507c27f7eeda41bb07e809111b15dad6
#
_cell.length_a   1.000
_cell.length_b   1.000
_cell.length_c   1.000
_cell.angle_alpha   90.00
_cell.angle_beta   90.00
_cell.angle_gamma   90.00
#
_symmetry.space_group_name_H-M   'P 1'
#
loop_
_entity.id
_entity.type
_entity.pdbx_description
1 polymer ?
#
loop_
_entity_poly.entity_id
_entity_poly.type
_entity_poly.pdbx_seq_one_letter_code
_entity_poly.pdbx_strand_id
1 'polypeptide(L)'
;ETIESMAGSDKKEKEKAVKHFVKGIGKGLLKVMSKMGISTYMSYTGAQIFEAIGLQKKMVDKYFTGTSTQIEGLSVFEVMEEAISLHKQAFSNDPVLANMLDAGGEYAFRVRGEEHMWTPDSIAKLQHATRSGKYETYKEYAKLINDQTRRHMTLRGLFELNPTGPAIPLEEVEPAKEIVKRFVTGAMSLGSISTEAHTTLAIAMNRIGGKSNTGEGGEDPARFTPAKAGQMVSDVIGKGRIERDLPLKKGDSLRSAIKQVASGRFGVTNEYLVNADQIQIKMAQGAKPGEGGQLPGHKVSEYIGFLRHSVPGVGLVSPPPHHDIYS
;
A
#
# COMPACT_ATOMS: atom_id res chain seq x y z
N GLU A 1 -26.34 -18.72 17.38
CA GLU A 1 -25.70 -19.68 18.30
C GLU A 1 -24.33 -19.20 18.75
N THR A 2 -23.32 -19.01 17.85
CA THR A 2 -21.96 -18.60 18.27
C THR A 2 -21.95 -17.26 19.00
N ILE A 3 -22.66 -16.23 18.52
CA ILE A 3 -22.73 -14.93 19.15
C ILE A 3 -23.43 -15.02 20.50
N GLU A 4 -24.47 -15.81 20.60
CA GLU A 4 -25.21 -16.04 21.84
C GLU A 4 -24.36 -16.81 22.85
N SER A 5 -23.53 -17.77 22.41
CA SER A 5 -22.61 -18.51 23.27
C SER A 5 -21.50 -17.63 23.86
N MET A 6 -21.04 -16.64 23.09
CA MET A 6 -20.04 -15.67 23.55
C MET A 6 -20.58 -14.61 24.51
N ALA A 7 -21.89 -14.38 24.51
CA ALA A 7 -22.54 -13.36 25.34
C ALA A 7 -22.90 -13.82 26.76
N GLY A 8 -22.42 -14.99 27.21
CA GLY A 8 -22.71 -15.53 28.54
C GLY A 8 -24.08 -16.22 28.65
N SER A 9 -24.56 -16.44 29.86
CA SER A 9 -25.81 -17.18 30.13
C SER A 9 -27.05 -16.30 30.24
N ASP A 10 -26.93 -14.98 30.42
CA ASP A 10 -28.05 -14.06 30.57
C ASP A 10 -28.79 -13.84 29.24
N LYS A 11 -30.09 -14.03 29.23
CA LYS A 11 -30.96 -13.85 28.06
C LYS A 11 -30.90 -12.42 27.51
N LYS A 12 -30.85 -11.41 28.36
CA LYS A 12 -30.81 -9.99 27.94
C LYS A 12 -29.46 -9.66 27.25
N GLU A 13 -28.36 -10.21 27.76
CA GLU A 13 -27.03 -10.03 27.12
C GLU A 13 -26.97 -10.70 25.77
N LYS A 14 -27.51 -11.90 25.62
CA LYS A 14 -27.65 -12.58 24.33
C LYS A 14 -28.45 -11.78 23.32
N GLU A 15 -29.64 -11.30 23.71
CA GLU A 15 -30.48 -10.46 22.85
C GLU A 15 -29.75 -9.16 22.43
N LYS A 16 -29.02 -8.54 23.35
CA LYS A 16 -28.21 -7.35 23.08
C LYS A 16 -27.07 -7.63 22.13
N ALA A 17 -26.36 -8.76 22.30
CA ALA A 17 -25.27 -9.18 21.41
C ALA A 17 -25.79 -9.42 19.99
N VAL A 18 -26.91 -10.11 19.83
CA VAL A 18 -27.55 -10.33 18.52
C VAL A 18 -27.96 -9.00 17.87
N LYS A 19 -28.58 -8.09 18.62
CA LYS A 19 -28.91 -6.74 18.09
C LYS A 19 -27.67 -5.96 17.65
N HIS A 20 -26.59 -6.02 18.42
CA HIS A 20 -25.34 -5.35 18.05
C HIS A 20 -24.71 -5.96 16.79
N PHE A 21 -24.76 -7.27 16.65
CA PHE A 21 -24.28 -7.96 15.46
C PHE A 21 -25.09 -7.55 14.21
N VAL A 22 -26.41 -7.63 14.27
CA VAL A 22 -27.28 -7.22 13.14
C VAL A 22 -27.05 -5.76 12.78
N LYS A 23 -26.95 -4.88 13.78
CA LYS A 23 -26.63 -3.47 13.56
C LYS A 23 -25.23 -3.25 12.94
N GLY A 24 -24.25 -4.06 13.36
CA GLY A 24 -22.90 -4.03 12.80
C GLY A 24 -22.88 -4.42 11.32
N ILE A 25 -23.54 -5.54 10.98
CA ILE A 25 -23.69 -6.00 9.59
C ILE A 25 -24.42 -4.93 8.74
N GLY A 26 -25.54 -4.40 9.24
CA GLY A 26 -26.29 -3.36 8.53
C GLY A 26 -25.45 -2.11 8.24
N LYS A 27 -24.67 -1.64 9.22
CA LYS A 27 -23.75 -0.51 9.02
C LYS A 27 -22.64 -0.81 8.02
N GLY A 28 -22.08 -2.01 8.06
CA GLY A 28 -21.07 -2.45 7.08
C GLY A 28 -21.63 -2.46 5.66
N LEU A 29 -22.82 -3.03 5.49
CA LEU A 29 -23.51 -3.09 4.19
C LEU A 29 -23.80 -1.68 3.65
N LEU A 30 -24.35 -0.79 4.45
CA LEU A 30 -24.63 0.59 4.05
C LEU A 30 -23.34 1.34 3.65
N LYS A 31 -22.23 1.10 4.33
CA LYS A 31 -20.92 1.66 3.95
C LYS A 31 -20.47 1.20 2.56
N VAL A 32 -20.54 -0.10 2.29
CA VAL A 32 -20.16 -0.67 1.00
C VAL A 32 -21.05 -0.14 -0.11
N MET A 33 -22.36 -0.15 0.10
CA MET A 33 -23.34 0.39 -0.87
C MET A 33 -23.09 1.86 -1.16
N SER A 34 -22.83 2.67 -0.13
CA SER A 34 -22.51 4.10 -0.28
C SER A 34 -21.26 4.31 -1.13
N LYS A 35 -20.21 3.52 -0.88
CA LYS A 35 -18.99 3.57 -1.69
C LYS A 35 -19.23 3.23 -3.16
N MET A 36 -20.10 2.27 -3.42
CA MET A 36 -20.45 1.83 -4.77
C MET A 36 -21.44 2.77 -5.47
N GLY A 37 -21.95 3.77 -4.77
CA GLY A 37 -23.01 4.66 -5.30
C GLY A 37 -24.37 3.98 -5.42
N ILE A 38 -24.59 2.88 -4.72
CA ILE A 38 -25.86 2.12 -4.73
C ILE A 38 -26.75 2.61 -3.60
N SER A 39 -27.90 3.17 -3.95
CA SER A 39 -28.83 3.78 -2.98
C SER A 39 -29.88 2.83 -2.43
N THR A 40 -30.15 1.71 -3.11
CA THR A 40 -31.18 0.75 -2.69
C THR A 40 -30.60 -0.65 -2.54
N TYR A 41 -31.05 -1.36 -1.49
CA TYR A 41 -30.63 -2.74 -1.23
C TYR A 41 -30.94 -3.69 -2.38
N MET A 42 -32.09 -3.50 -3.04
CA MET A 42 -32.49 -4.33 -4.18
C MET A 42 -31.54 -4.20 -5.36
N SER A 43 -30.95 -3.04 -5.55
CA SER A 43 -29.95 -2.84 -6.61
C SER A 43 -28.57 -3.39 -6.24
N TYR A 44 -28.31 -3.64 -4.98
CA TYR A 44 -27.08 -4.27 -4.48
C TYR A 44 -27.18 -5.81 -4.55
N THR A 45 -28.31 -6.36 -4.15
CA THR A 45 -28.54 -7.81 -4.15
C THR A 45 -28.63 -8.34 -5.57
N GLY A 46 -27.76 -9.28 -5.93
CA GLY A 46 -27.68 -9.84 -7.29
C GLY A 46 -27.02 -8.92 -8.33
N ALA A 47 -26.44 -7.80 -7.90
CA ALA A 47 -25.65 -6.95 -8.81
C ALA A 47 -24.41 -7.67 -9.33
N GLN A 48 -24.08 -7.47 -10.61
CA GLN A 48 -22.87 -8.01 -11.24
C GLN A 48 -21.65 -7.15 -10.91
N ILE A 49 -21.20 -7.24 -9.66
CA ILE A 49 -20.08 -6.45 -9.12
C ILE A 49 -18.81 -7.27 -8.91
N PHE A 50 -18.86 -8.55 -9.25
CA PHE A 50 -17.75 -9.48 -9.15
C PHE A 50 -17.37 -10.03 -10.51
N GLU A 51 -16.11 -10.30 -10.68
CA GLU A 51 -15.54 -11.02 -11.79
C GLU A 51 -14.87 -12.30 -11.26
N ALA A 52 -15.09 -13.43 -11.91
CA ALA A 52 -14.40 -14.66 -11.57
C ALA A 52 -13.03 -14.68 -12.27
N ILE A 53 -11.97 -14.83 -11.48
CA ILE A 53 -10.59 -14.90 -11.96
C ILE A 53 -10.00 -16.24 -11.55
N GLY A 54 -9.43 -16.97 -12.52
CA GLY A 54 -8.76 -18.24 -12.26
C GLY A 54 -9.70 -19.43 -12.08
N LEU A 55 -10.98 -19.32 -12.52
CA LEU A 55 -11.93 -20.41 -12.56
C LEU A 55 -12.33 -20.74 -14.00
N GLN A 56 -12.40 -22.01 -14.34
CA GLN A 56 -12.80 -22.48 -15.66
C GLN A 56 -14.20 -21.99 -16.02
N LYS A 57 -14.39 -21.52 -17.24
CA LYS A 57 -15.66 -20.96 -17.71
C LYS A 57 -16.85 -21.90 -17.49
N LYS A 58 -16.69 -23.20 -17.74
CA LYS A 58 -17.77 -24.20 -17.50
C LYS A 58 -18.22 -24.24 -16.04
N MET A 59 -17.29 -24.05 -15.10
CA MET A 59 -17.60 -23.99 -13.66
C MET A 59 -18.35 -22.70 -13.34
N VAL A 60 -17.89 -21.56 -13.88
CA VAL A 60 -18.52 -20.27 -13.67
C VAL A 60 -19.95 -20.26 -14.26
N ASP A 61 -20.13 -20.72 -15.49
CA ASP A 61 -21.45 -20.77 -16.14
C ASP A 61 -22.45 -21.65 -15.38
N LYS A 62 -21.96 -22.71 -14.73
CA LYS A 62 -22.82 -23.65 -13.99
C LYS A 62 -23.19 -23.18 -12.59
N TYR A 63 -22.24 -22.63 -11.85
CA TYR A 63 -22.40 -22.35 -10.42
C TYR A 63 -22.49 -20.86 -10.10
N PHE A 64 -22.02 -20.00 -10.99
CA PHE A 64 -21.99 -18.55 -10.85
C PHE A 64 -22.61 -17.87 -12.08
N THR A 65 -23.78 -18.36 -12.49
CA THR A 65 -24.46 -17.94 -13.72
C THR A 65 -24.55 -16.42 -13.83
N GLY A 66 -24.08 -15.87 -14.95
CA GLY A 66 -24.08 -14.43 -15.23
C GLY A 66 -22.85 -13.69 -14.68
N THR A 67 -21.95 -14.35 -13.94
CA THR A 67 -20.69 -13.73 -13.53
C THR A 67 -19.72 -13.71 -14.72
N SER A 68 -19.10 -12.54 -14.96
CA SER A 68 -18.09 -12.41 -16.00
C SER A 68 -16.80 -13.14 -15.61
N THR A 69 -16.12 -13.73 -16.60
CA THR A 69 -14.80 -14.32 -16.44
C THR A 69 -13.99 -14.12 -17.72
N GLN A 70 -12.78 -13.59 -17.58
CA GLN A 70 -11.84 -13.36 -18.68
C GLN A 70 -10.55 -14.15 -18.51
N ILE A 71 -10.25 -14.59 -17.30
CA ILE A 71 -9.05 -15.37 -16.96
C ILE A 71 -9.52 -16.69 -16.40
N GLU A 72 -9.43 -17.72 -17.22
CA GLU A 72 -9.78 -19.09 -16.83
C GLU A 72 -8.66 -19.73 -16.00
N GLY A 73 -8.94 -20.84 -15.33
CA GLY A 73 -7.99 -21.57 -14.50
C GLY A 73 -8.58 -22.89 -14.01
N LEU A 74 -8.72 -23.03 -12.71
CA LEU A 74 -9.10 -24.27 -12.02
C LEU A 74 -10.51 -24.73 -12.41
N SER A 75 -10.65 -26.02 -12.67
CA SER A 75 -11.94 -26.66 -12.80
C SER A 75 -12.51 -27.05 -11.44
N VAL A 76 -13.72 -27.59 -11.43
CA VAL A 76 -14.35 -28.11 -10.23
C VAL A 76 -13.54 -29.25 -9.57
N PHE A 77 -12.75 -29.98 -10.35
CA PHE A 77 -11.96 -31.10 -9.84
C PHE A 77 -10.77 -30.60 -9.04
N GLU A 78 -10.03 -29.63 -9.49
CA GLU A 78 -8.91 -29.04 -8.75
C GLU A 78 -9.40 -28.33 -7.48
N VAL A 79 -10.52 -27.61 -7.55
CA VAL A 79 -11.12 -27.00 -6.36
C VAL A 79 -11.54 -28.08 -5.34
N MET A 80 -12.07 -29.20 -5.81
CA MET A 80 -12.41 -30.34 -4.96
C MET A 80 -11.15 -30.98 -4.34
N GLU A 81 -10.07 -31.13 -5.10
CA GLU A 81 -8.79 -31.67 -4.60
C GLU A 81 -8.20 -30.77 -3.50
N GLU A 82 -8.22 -29.46 -3.68
CA GLU A 82 -7.81 -28.52 -2.66
C GLU A 82 -8.66 -28.64 -1.37
N ALA A 83 -9.99 -28.70 -1.54
CA ALA A 83 -10.91 -28.87 -0.41
C ALA A 83 -10.66 -30.19 0.34
N ILE A 84 -10.42 -31.30 -0.38
CA ILE A 84 -10.08 -32.59 0.21
C ILE A 84 -8.74 -32.54 0.93
N SER A 85 -7.74 -31.86 0.36
CA SER A 85 -6.43 -31.67 0.99
C SER A 85 -6.53 -30.93 2.32
N LEU A 86 -7.26 -29.81 2.33
CA LEU A 86 -7.52 -29.03 3.56
C LEU A 86 -8.30 -29.86 4.60
N HIS A 87 -9.30 -30.62 4.15
CA HIS A 87 -10.06 -31.51 5.04
C HIS A 87 -9.18 -32.61 5.65
N LYS A 88 -8.31 -33.23 4.85
CA LYS A 88 -7.36 -34.23 5.35
C LYS A 88 -6.40 -33.65 6.38
N GLN A 89 -5.90 -32.43 6.15
CA GLN A 89 -5.05 -31.74 7.13
C GLN A 89 -5.79 -31.46 8.44
N ALA A 90 -7.04 -30.98 8.36
CA ALA A 90 -7.82 -30.62 9.53
C ALA A 90 -8.28 -31.83 10.37
N PHE A 91 -8.56 -32.96 9.73
CA PHE A 91 -9.13 -34.16 10.36
C PHE A 91 -8.22 -35.39 10.26
N SER A 92 -6.93 -35.20 10.05
CA SER A 92 -5.94 -36.27 10.04
C SER A 92 -5.80 -36.86 11.46
N ASN A 93 -5.69 -38.19 11.52
CA ASN A 93 -5.43 -38.89 12.76
C ASN A 93 -3.93 -38.96 13.12
N ASP A 94 -3.09 -38.14 12.47
CA ASP A 94 -1.67 -38.06 12.82
C ASP A 94 -1.51 -37.33 14.16
N PRO A 95 -1.01 -38.01 15.21
CA PRO A 95 -0.89 -37.44 16.56
C PRO A 95 0.08 -36.24 16.60
N VAL A 96 1.02 -36.17 15.66
CA VAL A 96 2.00 -35.07 15.58
C VAL A 96 1.37 -33.85 14.94
N LEU A 97 0.66 -34.04 13.84
CA LEU A 97 -0.01 -32.93 13.09
C LEU A 97 -1.23 -32.39 13.85
N ALA A 98 -1.98 -33.25 14.53
CA ALA A 98 -3.18 -32.84 15.28
C ALA A 98 -2.89 -31.88 16.45
N ASN A 99 -1.67 -31.88 16.97
CA ASN A 99 -1.25 -31.09 18.13
C ASN A 99 -0.26 -29.96 17.79
N MET A 100 0.12 -29.81 16.54
CA MET A 100 1.01 -28.73 16.09
C MET A 100 0.24 -27.66 15.37
N LEU A 101 0.36 -26.42 15.85
CA LEU A 101 -0.05 -25.26 15.06
C LEU A 101 0.97 -25.00 13.97
N ASP A 102 0.49 -24.62 12.79
CA ASP A 102 1.34 -24.14 11.71
C ASP A 102 2.20 -22.98 12.19
N ALA A 103 3.44 -22.90 11.69
CA ALA A 103 4.32 -21.79 12.01
C ALA A 103 3.73 -20.44 11.51
N GLY A 104 2.83 -20.50 10.54
CA GLY A 104 2.21 -19.34 9.94
C GLY A 104 3.23 -18.51 9.14
N GLY A 105 3.18 -17.21 9.27
CA GLY A 105 4.11 -16.31 8.59
C GLY A 105 3.53 -15.64 7.34
N GLU A 106 2.23 -15.74 7.11
CA GLU A 106 1.54 -15.13 5.97
C GLU A 106 1.75 -13.60 5.91
N TYR A 107 1.62 -12.92 7.05
CA TYR A 107 1.75 -11.45 7.13
C TYR A 107 3.10 -10.96 7.63
N ALA A 108 3.81 -11.77 8.38
CA ALA A 108 5.12 -11.43 8.92
C ALA A 108 6.05 -12.64 8.85
N PHE A 109 7.31 -12.39 8.51
CA PHE A 109 8.32 -13.44 8.44
C PHE A 109 8.38 -14.22 9.77
N ARG A 110 8.35 -15.56 9.67
CA ARG A 110 8.60 -16.48 10.78
C ARG A 110 9.57 -17.57 10.34
N VAL A 111 10.46 -17.92 11.22
CA VAL A 111 11.35 -19.07 10.98
C VAL A 111 10.50 -20.34 10.82
N ARG A 112 10.71 -21.09 9.75
CA ARG A 112 9.91 -22.27 9.35
C ARG A 112 8.45 -21.96 8.95
N GLY A 113 8.07 -20.69 8.83
CA GLY A 113 6.78 -20.27 8.28
C GLY A 113 6.82 -20.13 6.76
N GLU A 114 5.82 -19.45 6.21
CA GLU A 114 5.77 -19.13 4.79
C GLU A 114 7.00 -18.35 4.33
N GLU A 115 7.39 -18.60 3.09
CA GLU A 115 8.54 -17.94 2.51
C GLU A 115 8.18 -16.54 2.01
N HIS A 116 9.09 -15.60 2.26
CA HIS A 116 8.97 -14.21 1.85
C HIS A 116 10.14 -13.82 0.96
N MET A 117 9.89 -12.96 -0.03
CA MET A 117 10.95 -12.31 -0.78
C MET A 117 11.74 -11.33 0.12
N TRP A 118 11.03 -10.63 1.00
CA TRP A 118 11.59 -9.74 2.01
C TRP A 118 11.82 -10.49 3.31
N THR A 119 13.06 -10.87 3.56
CA THR A 119 13.50 -11.58 4.76
C THR A 119 14.38 -10.69 5.62
N PRO A 120 14.61 -11.04 6.89
CA PRO A 120 15.60 -10.33 7.72
C PRO A 120 16.96 -10.22 7.05
N ASP A 121 17.41 -11.23 6.32
CA ASP A 121 18.71 -11.22 5.61
C ASP A 121 18.71 -10.23 4.44
N SER A 122 17.68 -10.25 3.58
CA SER A 122 17.58 -9.30 2.46
C SER A 122 17.49 -7.86 2.94
N ILE A 123 16.74 -7.60 4.00
CA ILE A 123 16.62 -6.26 4.59
C ILE A 123 17.94 -5.82 5.22
N ALA A 124 18.62 -6.69 5.98
CA ALA A 124 19.92 -6.39 6.59
C ALA A 124 20.98 -6.07 5.53
N LYS A 125 21.05 -6.84 4.44
CA LYS A 125 21.99 -6.59 3.35
C LYS A 125 21.72 -5.25 2.65
N LEU A 126 20.47 -4.91 2.38
CA LEU A 126 20.11 -3.62 1.80
C LEU A 126 20.51 -2.46 2.72
N GLN A 127 20.19 -2.54 4.00
CA GLN A 127 20.55 -1.51 4.98
C GLN A 127 22.06 -1.37 5.12
N HIS A 128 22.79 -2.49 5.16
CA HIS A 128 24.24 -2.49 5.26
C HIS A 128 24.89 -1.88 4.01
N ALA A 129 24.46 -2.28 2.81
CA ALA A 129 24.93 -1.73 1.55
C ALA A 129 24.73 -0.22 1.48
N THR A 130 23.54 0.27 1.90
CA THR A 130 23.20 1.69 1.88
C THR A 130 24.07 2.49 2.87
N ARG A 131 24.28 1.97 4.09
CA ARG A 131 25.07 2.66 5.13
C ARG A 131 26.57 2.67 4.83
N SER A 132 27.11 1.59 4.29
CA SER A 132 28.53 1.45 3.98
C SER A 132 28.93 2.00 2.61
N GLY A 133 27.96 2.23 1.71
CA GLY A 133 28.19 2.60 0.32
C GLY A 133 28.87 1.50 -0.51
N LYS A 134 28.87 0.25 -0.03
CA LYS A 134 29.53 -0.88 -0.71
C LYS A 134 28.62 -1.51 -1.75
N TYR A 135 29.00 -1.36 -3.03
CA TYR A 135 28.24 -1.91 -4.15
C TYR A 135 28.23 -3.44 -4.18
N GLU A 136 29.28 -4.11 -3.70
CA GLU A 136 29.32 -5.57 -3.61
C GLU A 136 28.22 -6.12 -2.68
N THR A 137 28.00 -5.49 -1.53
CA THR A 137 26.93 -5.87 -0.62
C THR A 137 25.53 -5.61 -1.24
N TYR A 138 25.41 -4.54 -2.05
CA TYR A 138 24.19 -4.31 -2.82
C TYR A 138 23.96 -5.42 -3.86
N LYS A 139 24.99 -5.91 -4.54
CA LYS A 139 24.86 -7.04 -5.47
C LYS A 139 24.40 -8.32 -4.78
N GLU A 140 24.86 -8.58 -3.56
CA GLU A 140 24.38 -9.71 -2.78
C GLU A 140 22.88 -9.59 -2.46
N TYR A 141 22.44 -8.39 -2.04
CA TYR A 141 21.02 -8.10 -1.87
C TYR A 141 20.23 -8.29 -3.16
N ALA A 142 20.70 -7.71 -4.26
CA ALA A 142 20.05 -7.82 -5.56
C ALA A 142 19.90 -9.27 -6.02
N LYS A 143 20.90 -10.11 -5.75
CA LYS A 143 20.85 -11.55 -6.05
C LYS A 143 19.75 -12.24 -5.24
N LEU A 144 19.60 -11.95 -3.94
CA LEU A 144 18.54 -12.52 -3.11
C LEU A 144 17.14 -12.18 -3.63
N ILE A 145 16.96 -10.96 -4.14
CA ILE A 145 15.65 -10.49 -4.62
C ILE A 145 15.35 -10.98 -6.04
N ASN A 146 16.36 -11.02 -6.91
CA ASN A 146 16.17 -11.29 -8.35
C ASN A 146 16.29 -12.76 -8.71
N ASP A 147 17.06 -13.55 -7.95
CA ASP A 147 17.21 -14.99 -8.20
C ASP A 147 16.02 -15.76 -7.65
N GLN A 148 14.99 -15.91 -8.47
CA GLN A 148 13.78 -16.66 -8.17
C GLN A 148 13.75 -18.03 -8.88
N THR A 149 14.86 -18.53 -9.37
CA THR A 149 14.93 -19.78 -10.15
C THR A 149 14.45 -21.01 -9.39
N ARG A 150 14.59 -21.03 -8.06
CA ARG A 150 14.17 -22.14 -7.21
C ARG A 150 12.87 -21.86 -6.46
N ARG A 151 12.52 -20.60 -6.29
CA ARG A 151 11.40 -20.14 -5.44
C ARG A 151 10.72 -18.95 -6.08
N HIS A 152 9.67 -19.21 -6.81
CA HIS A 152 8.89 -18.16 -7.47
C HIS A 152 7.97 -17.48 -6.43
N MET A 153 8.35 -16.28 -6.02
CA MET A 153 7.60 -15.50 -5.02
C MET A 153 6.82 -14.33 -5.64
N THR A 154 7.09 -14.03 -6.90
CA THR A 154 6.39 -12.98 -7.66
C THR A 154 6.13 -13.44 -9.08
N LEU A 155 5.08 -12.90 -9.71
CA LEU A 155 4.81 -13.16 -11.13
C LEU A 155 5.98 -12.76 -12.03
N ARG A 156 6.77 -11.75 -11.64
CA ARG A 156 7.97 -11.34 -12.37
C ARG A 156 9.01 -12.46 -12.45
N GLY A 157 9.12 -13.32 -11.44
CA GLY A 157 10.04 -14.47 -11.43
C GLY A 157 9.67 -15.56 -12.43
N LEU A 158 8.45 -15.53 -12.98
CA LEU A 158 7.99 -16.46 -14.02
C LEU A 158 8.26 -15.96 -15.44
N PHE A 159 8.68 -14.71 -15.62
CA PHE A 159 8.92 -14.14 -16.94
C PHE A 159 10.32 -14.47 -17.42
N GLU A 160 10.39 -14.86 -18.67
CA GLU A 160 11.64 -15.02 -19.40
C GLU A 160 11.79 -13.92 -20.45
N LEU A 161 13.01 -13.38 -20.56
CA LEU A 161 13.31 -12.44 -21.63
C LEU A 161 13.48 -13.21 -22.94
N ASN A 162 12.65 -12.89 -23.91
CA ASN A 162 12.73 -13.48 -25.25
C ASN A 162 13.21 -12.40 -26.26
N PRO A 163 14.51 -12.26 -26.51
CA PRO A 163 15.02 -11.29 -27.46
C PRO A 163 14.52 -11.60 -28.87
N THR A 164 13.99 -10.59 -29.55
CA THR A 164 13.40 -10.73 -30.89
C THR A 164 14.41 -10.49 -32.01
N GLY A 165 15.66 -10.15 -31.69
CA GLY A 165 16.69 -9.83 -32.66
C GLY A 165 18.12 -9.89 -32.08
N PRO A 166 19.12 -9.55 -32.87
CA PRO A 166 20.51 -9.47 -32.42
C PRO A 166 20.68 -8.36 -31.37
N ALA A 167 21.70 -8.49 -30.53
CA ALA A 167 22.08 -7.44 -29.58
C ALA A 167 22.39 -6.13 -30.32
N ILE A 168 21.86 -5.03 -29.84
CA ILE A 168 22.17 -3.69 -30.31
C ILE A 168 23.46 -3.18 -29.67
N PRO A 169 24.18 -2.26 -30.30
CA PRO A 169 25.34 -1.59 -29.70
C PRO A 169 24.99 -0.89 -28.40
N LEU A 170 25.90 -0.89 -27.41
CA LEU A 170 25.67 -0.33 -26.11
C LEU A 170 25.32 1.19 -26.13
N GLU A 171 25.89 1.90 -27.10
CA GLU A 171 25.65 3.32 -27.34
C GLU A 171 24.22 3.63 -27.82
N GLU A 172 23.54 2.63 -28.39
CA GLU A 172 22.11 2.73 -28.78
C GLU A 172 21.14 2.36 -27.64
N VAL A 173 21.66 1.77 -26.56
CA VAL A 173 20.85 1.44 -25.40
C VAL A 173 20.56 2.70 -24.61
N GLU A 174 19.30 2.92 -24.23
CA GLU A 174 18.90 4.07 -23.42
C GLU A 174 19.72 4.13 -22.11
N PRO A 175 20.40 5.25 -21.83
CA PRO A 175 21.21 5.38 -20.61
C PRO A 175 20.36 5.29 -19.35
N ALA A 176 20.87 4.66 -18.30
CA ALA A 176 20.18 4.54 -17.00
C ALA A 176 19.69 5.90 -16.45
N LYS A 177 20.47 6.98 -16.64
CA LYS A 177 20.10 8.35 -16.24
C LYS A 177 18.83 8.88 -16.93
N GLU A 178 18.50 8.38 -18.11
CA GLU A 178 17.25 8.73 -18.81
C GLU A 178 16.11 7.84 -18.35
N ILE A 179 16.40 6.54 -18.11
CA ILE A 179 15.41 5.57 -17.59
C ILE A 179 14.87 6.01 -16.22
N VAL A 180 15.74 6.44 -15.29
CA VAL A 180 15.33 6.81 -13.93
C VAL A 180 14.41 8.03 -13.87
N LYS A 181 14.40 8.89 -14.90
CA LYS A 181 13.46 10.02 -14.99
C LYS A 181 11.99 9.60 -15.04
N ARG A 182 11.71 8.37 -15.44
CA ARG A 182 10.35 7.79 -15.49
C ARG A 182 9.93 7.14 -14.17
N PHE A 183 10.84 7.03 -13.21
CA PHE A 183 10.53 6.44 -11.90
C PHE A 183 9.91 7.47 -10.97
N VAL A 184 8.92 7.00 -10.20
CA VAL A 184 8.22 7.82 -9.22
C VAL A 184 8.12 7.06 -7.90
N THR A 185 8.07 7.78 -6.77
CA THR A 185 7.74 7.15 -5.50
C THR A 185 6.23 6.95 -5.37
N GLY A 186 5.82 5.99 -4.55
CA GLY A 186 4.43 5.92 -4.10
C GLY A 186 4.02 7.20 -3.37
N ALA A 187 2.72 7.48 -3.35
CA ALA A 187 2.15 8.59 -2.60
C ALA A 187 2.21 8.30 -1.10
N MET A 188 3.09 8.98 -0.38
CA MET A 188 3.30 8.81 1.06
C MET A 188 3.23 10.15 1.75
N SER A 189 2.18 10.35 2.55
CA SER A 189 1.96 11.62 3.26
C SER A 189 2.87 11.75 4.47
N LEU A 190 3.29 12.96 4.78
CA LEU A 190 3.93 13.27 6.05
C LEU A 190 2.95 12.97 7.19
N GLY A 191 3.42 12.20 8.18
CA GLY A 191 2.60 11.64 9.26
C GLY A 191 2.34 10.14 9.10
N SER A 192 2.31 9.60 7.88
CA SER A 192 2.43 8.15 7.64
C SER A 192 3.90 7.70 7.63
N ILE A 193 4.79 8.56 7.16
CA ILE A 193 6.25 8.41 7.24
C ILE A 193 6.83 9.61 7.98
N SER A 194 8.08 9.48 8.45
CA SER A 194 8.77 10.56 9.18
C SER A 194 9.17 11.72 8.26
N THR A 195 9.49 12.86 8.84
CA THR A 195 10.00 14.04 8.11
C THR A 195 11.29 13.69 7.36
N GLU A 196 12.17 12.90 7.97
CA GLU A 196 13.42 12.43 7.36
C GLU A 196 13.19 11.62 6.12
N ALA A 197 12.31 10.62 6.21
CA ALA A 197 11.99 9.75 5.06
C ALA A 197 11.35 10.54 3.94
N HIS A 198 10.36 11.37 4.24
CA HIS A 198 9.66 12.19 3.26
C HIS A 198 10.59 13.18 2.54
N THR A 199 11.48 13.83 3.30
CA THR A 199 12.43 14.79 2.75
C THR A 199 13.55 14.12 1.96
N THR A 200 14.08 13.00 2.47
CA THR A 200 15.12 12.22 1.78
C THR A 200 14.64 11.70 0.44
N LEU A 201 13.41 11.19 0.38
CA LEU A 201 12.80 10.74 -0.87
C LEU A 201 12.71 11.86 -1.90
N ALA A 202 12.27 13.05 -1.50
CA ALA A 202 12.18 14.20 -2.40
C ALA A 202 13.57 14.61 -2.93
N ILE A 203 14.56 14.75 -2.05
CA ILE A 203 15.93 15.11 -2.43
C ILE A 203 16.54 14.05 -3.36
N ALA A 204 16.40 12.77 -3.01
CA ALA A 204 16.97 11.67 -3.79
C ALA A 204 16.38 11.62 -5.20
N MET A 205 15.05 11.70 -5.32
CA MET A 205 14.38 11.67 -6.62
C MET A 205 14.73 12.89 -7.46
N ASN A 206 14.77 14.10 -6.86
CA ASN A 206 15.18 15.30 -7.59
C ASN A 206 16.62 15.21 -8.08
N ARG A 207 17.55 14.65 -7.29
CA ARG A 207 18.97 14.49 -7.70
C ARG A 207 19.15 13.55 -8.89
N ILE A 208 18.34 12.51 -8.99
CA ILE A 208 18.42 11.55 -10.10
C ILE A 208 17.50 11.92 -11.28
N GLY A 209 16.70 12.97 -11.16
CA GLY A 209 15.73 13.40 -12.18
C GLY A 209 14.42 12.61 -12.19
N GLY A 210 14.21 11.72 -11.21
CA GLY A 210 12.91 11.07 -10.97
C GLY A 210 11.94 12.01 -10.24
N LYS A 211 10.77 11.49 -9.84
CA LYS A 211 9.74 12.29 -9.19
C LYS A 211 9.28 11.68 -7.87
N SER A 212 9.31 12.45 -6.79
CA SER A 212 8.67 12.06 -5.54
C SER A 212 7.24 12.55 -5.46
N ASN A 213 6.41 11.80 -4.74
CA ASN A 213 5.00 12.11 -4.51
C ASN A 213 4.79 12.44 -3.03
N THR A 214 4.32 13.64 -2.73
CA THR A 214 4.12 14.09 -1.35
C THR A 214 2.93 13.44 -0.63
N GLY A 215 2.11 12.65 -1.35
CA GLY A 215 0.86 12.13 -0.81
C GLY A 215 -0.21 13.22 -0.64
N GLU A 216 -1.20 12.96 0.19
CA GLU A 216 -2.37 13.83 0.39
C GLU A 216 -2.26 14.78 1.60
N GLY A 217 -1.10 14.87 2.22
CA GLY A 217 -0.91 15.57 3.50
C GLY A 217 -0.47 17.02 3.43
N GLY A 218 -0.44 17.61 2.25
CA GLY A 218 0.16 18.93 2.03
C GLY A 218 1.69 18.86 1.96
N GLU A 219 2.32 20.00 1.75
CA GLU A 219 3.78 20.14 1.76
C GLU A 219 4.16 21.53 2.25
N ASP A 220 5.23 21.61 3.05
CA ASP A 220 5.71 22.86 3.61
C ASP A 220 6.21 23.80 2.47
N PRO A 221 5.66 25.01 2.32
CA PRO A 221 6.12 25.96 1.33
C PRO A 221 7.61 26.30 1.39
N ALA A 222 8.22 26.20 2.56
CA ALA A 222 9.67 26.39 2.73
C ALA A 222 10.50 25.44 1.86
N ARG A 223 9.93 24.28 1.47
CA ARG A 223 10.58 23.28 0.62
C ARG A 223 10.59 23.66 -0.88
N PHE A 224 9.84 24.67 -1.29
CA PHE A 224 9.70 25.04 -2.69
C PHE A 224 10.87 25.87 -3.22
N THR A 225 11.70 26.41 -2.32
CA THR A 225 12.90 27.15 -2.69
C THR A 225 14.11 26.21 -2.70
N PRO A 226 14.93 26.22 -3.76
CA PRO A 226 16.15 25.43 -3.81
C PRO A 226 17.14 25.82 -2.70
N ALA A 227 17.86 24.82 -2.17
CA ALA A 227 18.80 24.99 -1.09
C ALA A 227 20.03 25.84 -1.49
N LYS A 228 20.55 26.61 -0.54
CA LYS A 228 21.81 27.33 -0.66
C LYS A 228 22.97 26.41 -0.22
N ALA A 229 24.18 26.76 -0.61
CA ALA A 229 25.37 26.02 -0.19
C ALA A 229 25.54 26.02 1.34
N GLY A 230 25.83 24.86 1.91
CA GLY A 230 26.08 24.69 3.35
C GLY A 230 24.84 24.67 4.25
N GLN A 231 23.64 24.69 3.67
CA GLN A 231 22.41 24.52 4.46
C GLN A 231 22.21 23.06 4.87
N MET A 232 21.52 22.90 6.00
CA MET A 232 20.95 21.66 6.46
C MET A 232 19.45 21.64 6.17
N VAL A 233 18.81 20.47 6.21
CA VAL A 233 17.35 20.38 6.04
C VAL A 233 16.63 21.19 7.12
N SER A 234 17.12 21.16 8.37
CA SER A 234 16.56 21.95 9.47
C SER A 234 16.60 23.47 9.26
N ASP A 235 17.55 23.97 8.46
CA ASP A 235 17.60 25.39 8.10
C ASP A 235 16.49 25.79 7.14
N VAL A 236 15.95 24.83 6.40
CA VAL A 236 14.86 25.03 5.42
C VAL A 236 13.50 24.86 6.09
N ILE A 237 13.26 23.75 6.76
CA ILE A 237 11.93 23.41 7.30
C ILE A 237 11.73 23.86 8.76
N GLY A 238 12.78 24.34 9.43
CA GLY A 238 12.77 24.75 10.82
C GLY A 238 13.37 23.72 11.78
N LYS A 239 14.11 24.21 12.76
CA LYS A 239 14.72 23.40 13.83
C LYS A 239 13.63 22.71 14.65
N GLY A 240 13.89 21.46 15.06
CA GLY A 240 12.96 20.64 15.83
C GLY A 240 11.89 19.90 15.01
N ARG A 241 11.85 20.11 13.70
CA ARG A 241 10.94 19.38 12.78
C ARG A 241 11.56 18.13 12.17
N ILE A 242 12.84 17.90 12.42
CA ILE A 242 13.62 16.75 11.96
C ILE A 242 14.57 16.33 13.09
N GLU A 243 14.62 15.02 13.36
CA GLU A 243 15.50 14.47 14.42
C GLU A 243 16.93 14.25 13.92
N ARG A 244 17.05 13.73 12.68
CA ARG A 244 18.34 13.50 12.03
C ARG A 244 18.49 14.45 10.86
N ASP A 245 19.25 15.48 11.06
CA ASP A 245 19.47 16.50 10.05
C ASP A 245 20.34 16.00 8.90
N LEU A 246 20.09 16.52 7.71
CA LEU A 246 20.75 16.10 6.47
C LEU A 246 21.42 17.31 5.80
N PRO A 247 22.68 17.17 5.36
CA PRO A 247 23.37 18.22 4.63
C PRO A 247 22.83 18.36 3.21
N LEU A 248 22.62 19.59 2.79
CA LEU A 248 22.15 19.94 1.46
C LEU A 248 23.29 20.46 0.59
N LYS A 249 23.24 20.12 -0.69
CA LYS A 249 24.08 20.69 -1.72
C LYS A 249 23.41 21.94 -2.29
N LYS A 250 24.20 22.86 -2.81
CA LYS A 250 23.67 24.03 -3.55
C LYS A 250 22.77 23.57 -4.71
N GLY A 251 21.55 24.05 -4.72
CA GLY A 251 20.57 23.71 -5.74
C GLY A 251 19.71 22.46 -5.44
N ASP A 252 19.94 21.76 -4.33
CA ASP A 252 19.04 20.67 -3.92
C ASP A 252 17.61 21.20 -3.75
N SER A 253 16.66 20.48 -4.26
CA SER A 253 15.25 20.75 -4.04
C SER A 253 14.63 19.73 -3.10
N LEU A 254 13.94 20.24 -2.08
CA LEU A 254 13.18 19.42 -1.13
C LEU A 254 11.73 19.25 -1.60
N ARG A 255 11.35 19.92 -2.67
CA ARG A 255 10.01 19.91 -3.25
C ARG A 255 9.69 18.56 -3.87
N SER A 256 8.55 18.00 -3.55
CA SER A 256 8.03 16.83 -4.26
C SER A 256 7.41 17.25 -5.59
N ALA A 257 7.85 16.61 -6.67
CA ALA A 257 7.39 16.93 -8.04
C ALA A 257 5.91 16.57 -8.25
N ILE A 258 5.44 15.47 -7.63
CA ILE A 258 4.05 15.03 -7.71
C ILE A 258 3.34 15.40 -6.41
N LYS A 259 2.20 16.05 -6.53
CA LYS A 259 1.32 16.40 -5.41
C LYS A 259 -0.01 15.71 -5.56
N GLN A 260 -0.39 14.92 -4.53
CA GLN A 260 -1.66 14.23 -4.52
C GLN A 260 -2.76 15.11 -3.93
N VAL A 261 -3.93 15.04 -4.53
CA VAL A 261 -5.15 15.70 -4.05
C VAL A 261 -6.18 14.62 -3.74
N ALA A 262 -6.56 14.52 -2.47
CA ALA A 262 -7.58 13.60 -1.99
C ALA A 262 -8.74 14.37 -1.35
N SER A 263 -8.41 15.31 -0.45
CA SER A 263 -9.36 16.21 0.17
C SER A 263 -8.81 17.62 0.19
N GLY A 264 -9.56 18.58 -0.30
CA GLY A 264 -9.22 19.99 -0.22
C GLY A 264 -8.99 20.51 1.20
N ARG A 265 -9.41 19.71 2.22
CA ARG A 265 -9.25 20.02 3.64
C ARG A 265 -7.87 19.68 4.21
N PHE A 266 -7.05 18.92 3.50
CA PHE A 266 -5.80 18.35 4.03
C PHE A 266 -4.55 18.97 3.44
N GLY A 267 -4.46 20.30 3.49
CA GLY A 267 -3.25 21.04 3.11
C GLY A 267 -3.15 21.35 1.62
N VAL A 268 -4.23 21.23 0.87
CA VAL A 268 -4.30 21.68 -0.53
C VAL A 268 -4.54 23.19 -0.56
N THR A 269 -3.53 23.91 -1.04
CA THR A 269 -3.59 25.38 -1.24
C THR A 269 -3.22 25.70 -2.68
N ASN A 270 -3.49 26.91 -3.13
CA ASN A 270 -3.03 27.34 -4.46
C ASN A 270 -1.49 27.25 -4.56
N GLU A 271 -0.77 27.64 -3.52
CA GLU A 271 0.69 27.53 -3.48
C GLU A 271 1.17 26.07 -3.60
N TYR A 272 0.49 25.15 -2.93
CA TYR A 272 0.75 23.71 -3.07
C TYR A 272 0.57 23.23 -4.51
N LEU A 273 -0.54 23.61 -5.15
CA LEU A 273 -0.88 23.16 -6.49
C LEU A 273 0.05 23.75 -7.57
N VAL A 274 0.37 25.04 -7.53
CA VAL A 274 1.25 25.67 -8.53
C VAL A 274 2.70 25.23 -8.44
N ASN A 275 3.11 24.66 -7.30
CA ASN A 275 4.43 24.07 -7.10
C ASN A 275 4.48 22.57 -7.45
N ALA A 276 3.47 22.02 -8.08
CA ALA A 276 3.45 20.67 -8.61
C ALA A 276 3.92 20.64 -10.08
N ASP A 277 4.77 19.69 -10.44
CA ASP A 277 5.01 19.33 -11.84
C ASP A 277 3.88 18.44 -12.36
N GLN A 278 3.28 17.63 -11.44
CA GLN A 278 2.13 16.78 -11.72
C GLN A 278 1.18 16.78 -10.53
N ILE A 279 -0.11 16.85 -10.80
CA ILE A 279 -1.17 16.67 -9.80
C ILE A 279 -1.72 15.26 -9.96
N GLN A 280 -1.77 14.52 -8.85
CA GLN A 280 -2.35 13.18 -8.80
C GLN A 280 -3.67 13.23 -8.05
N ILE A 281 -4.77 12.97 -8.74
CA ILE A 281 -6.10 12.88 -8.14
C ILE A 281 -6.27 11.49 -7.52
N LYS A 282 -6.55 11.45 -6.21
CA LYS A 282 -6.81 10.21 -5.48
C LYS A 282 -8.30 9.93 -5.47
N MET A 283 -8.73 8.87 -6.13
CA MET A 283 -10.14 8.49 -6.21
C MET A 283 -10.64 7.75 -4.98
N ALA A 284 -9.86 6.81 -4.45
CA ALA A 284 -10.23 5.96 -3.31
C ALA A 284 -9.01 5.20 -2.75
N GLN A 285 -9.22 4.48 -1.64
CA GLN A 285 -8.23 3.54 -1.10
C GLN A 285 -8.75 2.12 -1.23
N GLY A 286 -7.98 1.24 -1.90
CA GLY A 286 -8.36 -0.16 -2.10
C GLY A 286 -8.41 -0.97 -0.80
N ALA A 287 -7.46 -0.76 0.10
CA ALA A 287 -7.34 -1.49 1.36
C ALA A 287 -8.43 -1.14 2.40
N LYS A 288 -9.09 -0.01 2.27
CA LYS A 288 -10.13 0.47 3.21
C LYS A 288 -11.39 0.92 2.46
N PRO A 289 -12.08 0.01 1.79
CA PRO A 289 -13.29 0.33 1.05
C PRO A 289 -14.35 0.96 1.96
N GLY A 290 -14.87 2.14 1.58
CA GLY A 290 -15.90 2.85 2.32
C GLY A 290 -15.47 3.51 3.64
N GLU A 291 -14.19 3.44 4.04
CA GLU A 291 -13.70 4.04 5.28
C GLU A 291 -12.88 5.32 5.06
N GLY A 292 -12.21 5.44 3.95
CA GLY A 292 -11.29 6.53 3.66
C GLY A 292 -9.98 6.45 4.43
N GLY A 293 -9.10 7.45 4.22
CA GLY A 293 -7.83 7.59 4.94
C GLY A 293 -8.04 8.10 6.36
N GLN A 294 -7.20 7.64 7.28
CA GLN A 294 -7.22 8.10 8.67
C GLN A 294 -5.81 8.35 9.18
N LEU A 295 -5.62 9.47 9.86
CA LEU A 295 -4.44 9.75 10.67
C LEU A 295 -4.88 9.88 12.14
N PRO A 296 -4.47 8.96 13.03
CA PRO A 296 -4.83 9.04 14.44
C PRO A 296 -4.30 10.31 15.11
N GLY A 297 -5.03 10.86 16.07
CA GLY A 297 -4.71 12.13 16.72
C GLY A 297 -3.30 12.18 17.33
N HIS A 298 -2.82 11.09 17.93
CA HIS A 298 -1.46 11.02 18.49
C HIS A 298 -0.34 11.17 17.47
N LYS A 299 -0.64 11.01 16.17
CA LYS A 299 0.30 11.26 15.05
C LYS A 299 0.18 12.69 14.48
N VAL A 300 -0.85 13.42 14.86
CA VAL A 300 -1.04 14.82 14.41
C VAL A 300 -0.24 15.75 15.32
N SER A 301 1.05 15.88 15.05
CA SER A 301 1.93 16.84 15.71
C SER A 301 1.56 18.28 15.31
N GLU A 302 2.15 19.27 15.99
CA GLU A 302 1.99 20.70 15.62
C GLU A 302 2.38 20.95 14.16
N TYR A 303 3.47 20.34 13.69
CA TYR A 303 3.92 20.47 12.31
C TYR A 303 2.95 19.84 11.30
N ILE A 304 2.43 18.66 11.61
CA ILE A 304 1.42 18.02 10.74
C ILE A 304 0.10 18.79 10.77
N GLY A 305 -0.31 19.29 11.94
CA GLY A 305 -1.48 20.16 12.07
C GLY A 305 -1.34 21.43 11.24
N PHE A 306 -0.18 22.07 11.27
CA PHE A 306 0.13 23.23 10.40
C PHE A 306 0.02 22.88 8.93
N LEU A 307 0.66 21.82 8.46
CA LEU A 307 0.65 21.43 7.05
C LEU A 307 -0.74 21.04 6.52
N ARG A 308 -1.58 20.51 7.39
CA ARG A 308 -2.92 20.03 7.03
C ARG A 308 -4.04 21.02 7.37
N HIS A 309 -3.67 22.20 7.85
CA HIS A 309 -4.64 23.22 8.33
C HIS A 309 -5.64 22.65 9.33
N SER A 310 -5.13 21.85 10.29
CA SER A 310 -5.93 21.12 11.27
C SER A 310 -5.38 21.30 12.68
N VAL A 311 -6.16 20.85 13.68
CA VAL A 311 -5.80 20.99 15.08
C VAL A 311 -4.87 19.85 15.51
N PRO A 312 -3.70 20.14 16.10
CA PRO A 312 -2.81 19.12 16.67
C PRO A 312 -3.54 18.22 17.67
N GLY A 313 -3.20 16.94 17.68
CA GLY A 313 -3.80 15.97 18.60
C GLY A 313 -5.19 15.46 18.18
N VAL A 314 -5.83 16.06 17.20
CA VAL A 314 -7.13 15.62 16.68
C VAL A 314 -6.96 14.71 15.47
N GLY A 315 -7.63 13.55 15.49
CA GLY A 315 -7.59 12.61 14.39
C GLY A 315 -8.19 13.17 13.11
N LEU A 316 -7.57 12.88 11.97
CA LEU A 316 -8.00 13.30 10.65
C LEU A 316 -8.57 12.12 9.87
N VAL A 317 -9.74 12.31 9.28
CA VAL A 317 -10.42 11.30 8.45
C VAL A 317 -10.71 11.91 7.08
N SER A 318 -10.23 11.23 6.05
CA SER A 318 -10.53 11.57 4.66
C SER A 318 -11.89 10.98 4.29
N PRO A 319 -12.84 11.76 3.77
CA PRO A 319 -14.15 11.23 3.41
C PRO A 319 -14.06 10.20 2.28
N PRO A 320 -14.74 9.08 2.39
CA PRO A 320 -14.93 8.14 1.30
C PRO A 320 -16.33 8.34 0.65
N PRO A 321 -16.45 8.28 -0.67
CA PRO A 321 -15.41 8.46 -1.67
C PRO A 321 -14.94 9.92 -1.69
N HIS A 322 -13.82 10.18 -2.35
CA HIS A 322 -13.24 11.52 -2.37
C HIS A 322 -13.85 12.47 -3.44
N HIS A 323 -15.03 12.18 -3.97
CA HIS A 323 -15.64 12.93 -5.08
C HIS A 323 -16.15 14.32 -4.71
N ASP A 324 -16.45 14.57 -3.43
CA ASP A 324 -16.89 15.86 -2.93
C ASP A 324 -15.78 16.93 -2.87
N ILE A 325 -14.59 16.57 -3.31
CA ILE A 325 -13.38 17.36 -3.17
C ILE A 325 -12.96 18.00 -4.49
N TYR A 326 -13.46 17.46 -5.57
CA TYR A 326 -13.08 17.83 -6.93
C TYR A 326 -14.11 18.74 -7.64
N SER A 327 -15.13 19.13 -6.89
CA SER A 327 -16.16 20.05 -7.35
C SER A 327 -15.83 21.51 -7.02
#